data_88cf494946e12b0a630a736fbd2a58aa
#
_entry.id   88cf494946e12b0a630a736fbd2a58aa
#
_cell.length_a   1.000
_cell.length_b   1.000
_cell.length_c   1.000
_cell.angle_alpha   90.00
_cell.angle_beta   90.00
_cell.angle_gamma   90.00
#
_symmetry.space_group_name_H-M   'P 1'
#
loop_
_entity.id
_entity.type
_entity.pdbx_description
1 polymer ?
#
loop_
_entity_poly.entity_id
_entity_poly.type
_entity_poly.pdbx_seq_one_letter_code
_entity_poly.pdbx_strand_id
1 'polypeptide(L)'
;RFSPEAADKLRSAIRDAGGVEIFAVGRMGLDQLVADLEVHCRGNRDSVPALLKTPRPGEVVIHNHPSGVLEASAADMHLAGLYGDDGIGVAIVDNDVRRALWVVEPRVKRVERLDPVLVRRFFEESLPSAIPNYEQRAGQLAMALEVTDAFNQGAVGLLEAGTGTGKSLAYLVPSALWAIHNDARVAVSTYTIALQGQLMQSDLPLLGRAGLDVRYAAMMGRSNYLCKRKMGHAAADPGTGDEAHATRSLASWARTTPNGNRSDLTFPIRDEDWERVNSDADQTLRVRCPHYHTCHYYEARREAADAHILVVNHNLLLADLHMKHDTGGVGVLP
;
A
#
# COMPACT_ATOMS: atom_id res chain seq x y z
N ARG A 1 9.27 21.74 -19.55
CA ARG A 1 8.27 21.09 -20.43
C ARG A 1 6.85 21.33 -19.89
N PHE A 2 6.35 22.54 -20.02
CA PHE A 2 5.01 22.93 -19.59
C PHE A 2 4.20 23.33 -20.81
N SER A 3 2.89 23.08 -20.82
CA SER A 3 2.00 23.66 -21.81
C SER A 3 1.99 25.18 -21.62
N PRO A 4 1.71 25.98 -22.67
CA PRO A 4 1.64 27.44 -22.54
C PRO A 4 0.69 27.88 -21.43
N GLU A 5 -0.49 27.25 -21.34
CA GLU A 5 -1.50 27.55 -20.31
C GLU A 5 -1.02 27.20 -18.90
N ALA A 6 -0.36 26.03 -18.72
CA ALA A 6 0.19 25.63 -17.42
C ALA A 6 1.33 26.59 -16.99
N ALA A 7 2.20 27.00 -17.93
CA ALA A 7 3.25 27.95 -17.65
C ALA A 7 2.72 29.33 -17.27
N ASP A 8 1.67 29.83 -17.95
CA ASP A 8 1.04 31.12 -17.65
C ASP A 8 0.33 31.09 -16.29
N LYS A 9 -0.38 30.01 -15.98
CA LYS A 9 -1.04 29.83 -14.68
C LYS A 9 -0.04 29.79 -13.54
N LEU A 10 1.08 29.06 -13.72
CA LEU A 10 2.13 28.96 -12.72
C LEU A 10 2.83 30.30 -12.50
N ARG A 11 3.14 31.02 -13.59
CA ARG A 11 3.73 32.37 -13.57
C ARG A 11 2.85 33.40 -12.85
N SER A 12 1.52 33.35 -13.11
CA SER A 12 0.57 34.19 -12.41
C SER A 12 0.55 33.88 -10.92
N ALA A 13 0.49 32.59 -10.56
CA ALA A 13 0.48 32.17 -9.17
C ALA A 13 1.74 32.59 -8.39
N ILE A 14 2.92 32.51 -9.01
CA ILE A 14 4.19 32.98 -8.40
C ILE A 14 4.16 34.49 -8.17
N ARG A 15 3.68 35.29 -9.14
CA ARG A 15 3.56 36.73 -9.01
C ARG A 15 2.56 37.12 -7.91
N ASP A 16 1.38 36.49 -7.90
CA ASP A 16 0.32 36.76 -6.94
C ASP A 16 0.73 36.37 -5.50
N ALA A 17 1.64 35.43 -5.38
CA ALA A 17 2.24 35.03 -4.11
C ALA A 17 3.28 36.03 -3.56
N GLY A 18 3.65 37.06 -4.36
CA GLY A 18 4.57 38.11 -3.90
C GLY A 18 6.00 37.65 -3.64
N GLY A 19 6.48 36.65 -4.39
CA GLY A 19 7.86 36.16 -4.30
C GLY A 19 8.11 35.13 -3.20
N VAL A 20 7.06 34.54 -2.65
CA VAL A 20 7.19 33.35 -1.78
C VAL A 20 7.13 32.08 -2.61
N GLU A 21 7.56 30.98 -2.01
CA GLU A 21 7.46 29.66 -2.60
C GLU A 21 6.01 29.22 -2.81
N ILE A 22 5.69 28.71 -3.99
CA ILE A 22 4.40 28.07 -4.26
C ILE A 22 4.60 26.59 -4.55
N PHE A 23 3.58 25.80 -4.24
CA PHE A 23 3.50 24.39 -4.61
C PHE A 23 2.31 24.17 -5.53
N ALA A 24 2.57 23.49 -6.63
CA ALA A 24 1.57 23.10 -7.60
C ALA A 24 1.72 21.63 -7.97
N VAL A 25 0.63 21.00 -8.40
CA VAL A 25 0.65 19.67 -8.99
C VAL A 25 0.14 19.78 -10.42
N GLY A 26 0.87 19.20 -11.36
CA GLY A 26 0.50 19.14 -12.76
C GLY A 26 0.49 17.71 -13.25
N ARG A 27 -0.28 17.44 -14.31
CA ARG A 27 -0.32 16.13 -14.96
C ARG A 27 0.50 16.16 -16.24
N MET A 28 1.33 15.12 -16.44
CA MET A 28 2.05 14.93 -17.70
C MET A 28 1.10 14.44 -18.79
N GLY A 29 0.98 15.18 -19.88
CA GLY A 29 0.23 14.78 -21.07
C GLY A 29 0.98 13.75 -21.93
N LEU A 30 0.29 13.21 -22.94
CA LEU A 30 0.89 12.28 -23.91
C LEU A 30 1.98 12.92 -24.76
N ASP A 31 1.95 14.25 -24.92
CA ASP A 31 2.94 15.11 -25.58
C ASP A 31 4.16 15.39 -24.68
N GLN A 32 4.24 14.79 -23.51
CA GLN A 32 5.27 15.02 -22.50
C GLN A 32 5.36 16.48 -22.00
N LEU A 33 4.28 17.22 -22.08
CA LEU A 33 4.11 18.52 -21.47
C LEU A 33 3.29 18.41 -20.19
N VAL A 34 3.63 19.19 -19.18
CA VAL A 34 2.81 19.34 -17.98
C VAL A 34 1.61 20.22 -18.32
N ALA A 35 0.43 19.69 -18.15
CA ALA A 35 -0.85 20.36 -18.30
C ALA A 35 -1.67 20.24 -16.98
N ASP A 36 -2.92 20.65 -16.98
CA ASP A 36 -3.86 20.51 -15.85
C ASP A 36 -3.27 20.87 -14.49
N LEU A 37 -2.58 22.02 -14.46
CA LEU A 37 -1.87 22.47 -13.27
C LEU A 37 -2.84 22.99 -12.21
N GLU A 38 -2.67 22.52 -10.97
CA GLU A 38 -3.40 22.95 -9.78
C GLU A 38 -2.43 23.53 -8.75
N VAL A 39 -2.67 24.74 -8.27
CA VAL A 39 -1.86 25.40 -7.23
C VAL A 39 -2.46 25.06 -5.86
N HIS A 40 -1.69 24.36 -5.03
CA HIS A 40 -2.20 23.82 -3.75
C HIS A 40 -1.90 24.70 -2.55
N CYS A 41 -0.74 25.30 -2.49
CA CYS A 41 -0.38 26.13 -1.35
C CYS A 41 0.66 27.21 -1.71
N ARG A 42 0.70 28.23 -0.85
CA ARG A 42 1.69 29.30 -0.86
C ARG A 42 2.45 29.21 0.45
N GLY A 43 3.76 29.05 0.38
CA GLY A 43 4.64 29.01 1.54
C GLY A 43 4.84 30.38 2.16
N ASN A 44 5.46 30.41 3.34
CA ASN A 44 6.11 31.59 3.86
C ASN A 44 7.62 31.36 3.84
N ARG A 45 8.44 32.38 4.14
CA ARG A 45 9.90 32.39 3.95
C ARG A 45 10.65 31.22 4.64
N ASP A 46 10.04 30.51 5.60
CA ASP A 46 10.71 29.59 6.51
C ASP A 46 10.05 28.20 6.63
N SER A 47 8.98 27.90 5.87
CA SER A 47 8.29 26.60 5.99
C SER A 47 7.77 26.06 4.67
N VAL A 48 8.01 24.78 4.45
CA VAL A 48 7.40 23.99 3.37
C VAL A 48 5.95 23.67 3.78
N PRO A 49 4.93 24.15 3.07
CA PRO A 49 3.56 23.79 3.39
C PRO A 49 3.31 22.31 3.06
N ALA A 50 2.52 21.64 3.89
CA ALA A 50 2.01 20.33 3.55
C ALA A 50 1.13 20.41 2.29
N LEU A 51 1.33 19.52 1.34
CA LEU A 51 0.46 19.38 0.19
C LEU A 51 -0.94 18.97 0.68
N LEU A 52 -1.96 19.72 0.30
CA LEU A 52 -3.36 19.44 0.65
C LEU A 52 -3.91 18.20 -0.07
N LYS A 53 -3.23 17.76 -1.12
CA LYS A 53 -3.59 16.58 -1.92
C LYS A 53 -2.33 15.77 -2.20
N THR A 54 -2.41 14.46 -2.00
CA THR A 54 -1.33 13.55 -2.36
C THR A 54 -1.27 13.41 -3.88
N PRO A 55 -0.13 13.73 -4.52
CA PRO A 55 0.04 13.53 -5.95
C PRO A 55 -0.06 12.05 -6.32
N ARG A 56 -0.42 11.77 -7.57
CA ARG A 56 -0.57 10.41 -8.10
C ARG A 56 0.60 10.06 -9.03
N PRO A 57 0.88 8.78 -9.25
CA PRO A 57 1.84 8.35 -10.28
C PRO A 57 1.54 9.02 -11.63
N GLY A 58 2.58 9.57 -12.26
CA GLY A 58 2.45 10.34 -13.50
C GLY A 58 2.13 11.83 -13.32
N GLU A 59 1.84 12.30 -12.10
CA GLU A 59 1.76 13.72 -11.78
C GLU A 59 3.13 14.27 -11.38
N VAL A 60 3.26 15.59 -11.42
CA VAL A 60 4.51 16.31 -11.11
C VAL A 60 4.23 17.31 -10.00
N VAL A 61 4.97 17.23 -8.92
CA VAL A 61 5.04 18.29 -7.90
C VAL A 61 5.99 19.38 -8.41
N ILE A 62 5.53 20.60 -8.42
CA ILE A 62 6.25 21.74 -8.96
C ILE A 62 6.32 22.83 -7.90
N HIS A 63 7.49 23.37 -7.67
CA HIS A 63 7.65 24.55 -6.82
C HIS A 63 8.71 25.50 -7.40
N ASN A 64 8.72 26.73 -6.93
CA ASN A 64 9.77 27.71 -7.19
C ASN A 64 10.51 28.02 -5.90
N HIS A 65 11.77 28.38 -6.00
CA HIS A 65 12.48 29.00 -4.89
C HIS A 65 12.28 30.53 -4.94
N PRO A 66 12.07 31.22 -3.80
CA PRO A 66 11.92 32.67 -3.77
C PRO A 66 13.08 33.40 -4.43
N SER A 67 14.30 32.85 -4.34
CA SER A 67 15.51 33.34 -5.00
C SER A 67 15.52 33.17 -6.51
N GLY A 68 14.61 32.35 -7.08
CA GLY A 68 14.63 31.97 -8.50
C GLY A 68 15.74 31.00 -8.89
N VAL A 69 16.50 30.48 -7.93
CA VAL A 69 17.62 29.55 -8.18
C VAL A 69 17.08 28.15 -8.48
N LEU A 70 17.63 27.54 -9.53
CA LEU A 70 17.30 26.19 -9.98
C LEU A 70 18.31 25.18 -9.42
N GLU A 71 18.36 25.06 -8.10
CA GLU A 71 19.19 24.08 -7.40
C GLU A 71 18.31 23.35 -6.39
N ALA A 72 18.42 22.02 -6.36
CA ALA A 72 17.66 21.22 -5.38
C ALA A 72 18.32 21.32 -4.00
N SER A 73 17.54 21.70 -2.99
CA SER A 73 17.95 21.66 -1.60
C SER A 73 17.97 20.21 -1.07
N ALA A 74 18.53 19.98 0.10
CA ALA A 74 18.47 18.66 0.76
C ALA A 74 17.02 18.21 1.03
N ALA A 75 16.11 19.15 1.31
CA ALA A 75 14.69 18.87 1.47
C ALA A 75 14.03 18.44 0.17
N ASP A 76 14.37 19.11 -0.95
CA ASP A 76 13.86 18.75 -2.28
C ASP A 76 14.35 17.36 -2.70
N MET A 77 15.62 17.04 -2.44
CA MET A 77 16.19 15.72 -2.73
C MET A 77 15.51 14.61 -1.89
N HIS A 78 15.21 14.90 -0.64
CA HIS A 78 14.46 13.95 0.21
C HIS A 78 13.03 13.75 -0.30
N LEU A 79 12.34 14.82 -0.64
CA LEU A 79 11.00 14.78 -1.21
C LEU A 79 10.98 14.05 -2.57
N ALA A 80 11.98 14.32 -3.41
CA ALA A 80 12.15 13.68 -4.71
C ALA A 80 12.40 12.17 -4.57
N GLY A 81 13.13 11.73 -3.54
CA GLY A 81 13.31 10.31 -3.24
C GLY A 81 11.99 9.64 -2.88
N LEU A 82 11.19 10.25 -1.98
CA LEU A 82 9.88 9.72 -1.59
C LEU A 82 8.88 9.64 -2.75
N TYR A 83 8.81 10.68 -3.56
CA TYR A 83 7.87 10.76 -4.68
C TYR A 83 8.33 9.95 -5.89
N GLY A 84 9.64 9.89 -6.15
CA GLY A 84 10.19 9.16 -7.29
C GLY A 84 9.92 7.67 -7.25
N ASP A 85 9.93 7.07 -6.05
CA ASP A 85 9.58 5.66 -5.83
C ASP A 85 8.12 5.38 -6.21
N ASP A 86 7.23 6.36 -5.98
CA ASP A 86 5.81 6.28 -6.34
C ASP A 86 5.53 6.72 -7.80
N GLY A 87 6.55 7.02 -8.60
CA GLY A 87 6.39 7.45 -9.99
C GLY A 87 5.88 8.88 -10.16
N ILE A 88 5.98 9.70 -9.09
CA ILE A 88 5.61 11.12 -9.08
C ILE A 88 6.86 11.95 -9.41
N GLY A 89 6.74 12.87 -10.35
CA GLY A 89 7.80 13.78 -10.70
C GLY A 89 7.99 14.92 -9.69
N VAL A 90 9.19 15.48 -9.63
CA VAL A 90 9.50 16.70 -8.87
C VAL A 90 10.26 17.65 -9.76
N ALA A 91 9.77 18.88 -9.89
CA ALA A 91 10.38 19.92 -10.70
C ALA A 91 10.46 21.25 -9.94
N ILE A 92 11.60 21.94 -10.08
CA ILE A 92 11.82 23.29 -9.57
C ILE A 92 11.80 24.24 -10.77
N VAL A 93 11.06 25.34 -10.68
CA VAL A 93 10.97 26.33 -11.75
C VAL A 93 11.57 27.67 -11.31
N ASP A 94 12.10 28.44 -12.27
CA ASP A 94 12.43 29.86 -12.02
C ASP A 94 11.13 30.69 -11.92
N ASN A 95 11.23 31.88 -11.32
CA ASN A 95 10.05 32.71 -11.04
C ASN A 95 9.31 33.21 -12.31
N ASP A 96 9.96 33.16 -13.48
CA ASP A 96 9.34 33.48 -14.77
C ASP A 96 8.86 32.25 -15.53
N VAL A 97 9.07 31.03 -14.97
CA VAL A 97 8.70 29.73 -15.57
C VAL A 97 9.28 29.58 -16.99
N ARG A 98 10.49 30.06 -17.18
CA ARG A 98 11.25 29.92 -18.45
C ARG A 98 12.14 28.69 -18.45
N ARG A 99 12.59 28.28 -17.27
CA ARG A 99 13.45 27.11 -17.06
C ARG A 99 12.92 26.29 -15.93
N ALA A 100 13.17 24.99 -16.00
CA ALA A 100 12.84 24.04 -14.95
C ALA A 100 14.00 23.06 -14.75
N LEU A 101 14.28 22.75 -13.49
CA LEU A 101 15.12 21.65 -13.09
C LEU A 101 14.20 20.46 -12.75
N TRP A 102 14.33 19.37 -13.46
CA TRP A 102 13.68 18.12 -13.13
C TRP A 102 14.56 17.35 -12.14
N VAL A 103 14.12 17.31 -10.89
CA VAL A 103 14.81 16.55 -9.84
C VAL A 103 14.51 15.06 -10.02
N VAL A 104 13.25 14.74 -10.31
CA VAL A 104 12.78 13.41 -10.71
C VAL A 104 11.74 13.56 -11.81
N GLU A 105 11.87 12.79 -12.89
CA GLU A 105 10.84 12.73 -13.94
C GLU A 105 9.68 11.83 -13.52
N PRO A 106 8.41 12.23 -13.80
CA PRO A 106 7.27 11.39 -13.50
C PRO A 106 7.29 10.11 -14.34
N ARG A 107 6.90 9.00 -13.74
CA ARG A 107 6.76 7.73 -14.44
C ARG A 107 5.30 7.36 -14.50
N VAL A 108 4.71 7.38 -15.68
CA VAL A 108 3.40 6.75 -15.91
C VAL A 108 3.66 5.26 -16.05
N LYS A 109 3.32 4.49 -15.01
CA LYS A 109 3.37 3.05 -15.09
C LYS A 109 2.30 2.61 -16.11
N ARG A 110 2.73 2.21 -17.31
CA ARG A 110 1.81 1.60 -18.28
C ARG A 110 1.42 0.24 -17.74
N VAL A 111 0.14 0.05 -17.51
CA VAL A 111 -0.40 -1.27 -17.20
C VAL A 111 -0.40 -2.09 -18.50
N GLU A 112 0.34 -3.18 -18.49
CA GLU A 112 0.39 -4.13 -19.59
C GLU A 112 -0.70 -5.19 -19.39
N ARG A 113 -1.35 -5.58 -20.50
CA ARG A 113 -2.37 -6.62 -20.45
C ARG A 113 -1.75 -7.98 -20.18
N LEU A 114 -2.33 -8.70 -19.24
CA LEU A 114 -1.97 -10.09 -18.98
C LEU A 114 -2.55 -10.97 -20.10
N ASP A 115 -1.68 -11.76 -20.76
CA ASP A 115 -2.13 -12.72 -21.78
C ASP A 115 -2.94 -13.85 -21.11
N PRO A 116 -4.20 -14.06 -21.50
CA PRO A 116 -5.02 -15.16 -21.00
C PRO A 116 -4.42 -16.56 -21.22
N VAL A 117 -3.53 -16.70 -22.20
CA VAL A 117 -2.82 -17.95 -22.46
C VAL A 117 -1.91 -18.33 -21.30
N LEU A 118 -1.26 -17.38 -20.64
CA LEU A 118 -0.44 -17.64 -19.44
C LEU A 118 -1.27 -18.16 -18.28
N VAL A 119 -2.46 -17.59 -18.08
CA VAL A 119 -3.41 -18.05 -17.05
C VAL A 119 -3.87 -19.47 -17.35
N ARG A 120 -4.30 -19.75 -18.56
CA ARG A 120 -4.72 -21.08 -19.00
C ARG A 120 -3.60 -22.12 -18.77
N ARG A 121 -2.41 -21.80 -19.25
CA ARG A 121 -1.23 -22.67 -19.13
C ARG A 121 -0.89 -22.98 -17.66
N PHE A 122 -1.04 -22.01 -16.76
CA PHE A 122 -0.83 -22.23 -15.34
C PHE A 122 -1.80 -23.28 -14.77
N PHE A 123 -3.08 -23.23 -15.14
CA PHE A 123 -4.09 -24.20 -14.71
C PHE A 123 -3.90 -25.58 -15.38
N GLU A 124 -3.43 -25.63 -16.61
CA GLU A 124 -3.32 -26.87 -17.39
C GLU A 124 -1.98 -27.61 -17.17
N GLU A 125 -0.90 -26.89 -16.83
CA GLU A 125 0.44 -27.46 -16.69
C GLU A 125 1.00 -27.31 -15.25
N SER A 126 0.99 -26.09 -14.69
CA SER A 126 1.70 -25.79 -13.44
C SER A 126 0.95 -26.34 -12.21
N LEU A 127 -0.34 -26.10 -12.09
CA LEU A 127 -1.14 -26.63 -10.97
C LEU A 127 -1.19 -28.16 -10.92
N PRO A 128 -1.38 -28.89 -12.04
CA PRO A 128 -1.31 -30.35 -12.02
C PRO A 128 0.02 -30.89 -11.52
N SER A 129 1.13 -30.22 -11.79
CA SER A 129 2.46 -30.64 -11.32
C SER A 129 2.65 -30.43 -9.80
N ALA A 130 1.90 -29.50 -9.20
CA ALA A 130 2.03 -29.11 -7.78
C ALA A 130 1.01 -29.77 -6.85
N ILE A 131 -0.09 -30.29 -7.41
CA ILE A 131 -1.21 -30.88 -6.64
C ILE A 131 -1.35 -32.36 -7.01
N PRO A 132 -1.11 -33.29 -6.06
CA PRO A 132 -1.41 -34.71 -6.28
C PRO A 132 -2.88 -34.91 -6.63
N ASN A 133 -3.19 -35.71 -7.65
CA ASN A 133 -4.54 -36.01 -8.13
C ASN A 133 -5.34 -34.74 -8.48
N TYR A 134 -4.68 -33.77 -9.12
CA TYR A 134 -5.35 -32.54 -9.56
C TYR A 134 -6.47 -32.87 -10.57
N GLU A 135 -7.67 -32.39 -10.28
CA GLU A 135 -8.79 -32.43 -11.19
C GLU A 135 -9.03 -31.05 -11.80
N GLN A 136 -8.92 -30.96 -13.09
CA GLN A 136 -9.20 -29.71 -13.81
C GLN A 136 -10.73 -29.44 -13.77
N ARG A 137 -11.08 -28.24 -13.33
CA ARG A 137 -12.46 -27.79 -13.21
C ARG A 137 -12.72 -26.67 -14.20
N ALA A 138 -13.55 -26.93 -15.22
CA ALA A 138 -13.85 -25.98 -16.27
C ALA A 138 -14.37 -24.62 -15.71
N GLY A 139 -15.22 -24.65 -14.69
CA GLY A 139 -15.73 -23.44 -14.03
C GLY A 139 -14.65 -22.62 -13.32
N GLN A 140 -13.61 -23.29 -12.77
CA GLN A 140 -12.47 -22.60 -12.15
C GLN A 140 -11.65 -21.83 -13.18
N LEU A 141 -11.32 -22.47 -14.31
CA LEU A 141 -10.58 -21.82 -15.39
C LEU A 141 -11.39 -20.70 -16.03
N ALA A 142 -12.70 -20.92 -16.27
CA ALA A 142 -13.58 -19.88 -16.81
C ALA A 142 -13.59 -18.64 -15.91
N MET A 143 -13.77 -18.82 -14.59
CA MET A 143 -13.71 -17.71 -13.63
C MET A 143 -12.34 -17.00 -13.64
N ALA A 144 -11.24 -17.73 -13.76
CA ALA A 144 -9.90 -17.14 -13.81
C ALA A 144 -9.70 -16.25 -15.06
N LEU A 145 -10.25 -16.66 -16.20
CA LEU A 145 -10.20 -15.88 -17.43
C LEU A 145 -11.06 -14.61 -17.34
N GLU A 146 -12.23 -14.68 -16.73
CA GLU A 146 -13.07 -13.50 -16.47
C GLU A 146 -12.38 -12.49 -15.53
N VAL A 147 -11.69 -12.98 -14.48
CA VAL A 147 -10.87 -12.12 -13.60
C VAL A 147 -9.74 -11.47 -14.41
N THR A 148 -9.09 -12.20 -15.31
CA THR A 148 -8.05 -11.68 -16.19
C THR A 148 -8.58 -10.55 -17.08
N ASP A 149 -9.76 -10.76 -17.65
CA ASP A 149 -10.43 -9.77 -18.50
C ASP A 149 -10.79 -8.52 -17.72
N ALA A 150 -11.29 -8.67 -16.49
CA ALA A 150 -11.60 -7.54 -15.61
C ALA A 150 -10.33 -6.69 -15.31
N PHE A 151 -9.19 -7.33 -15.00
CA PHE A 151 -7.92 -6.64 -14.85
C PHE A 151 -7.49 -5.91 -16.13
N ASN A 152 -7.54 -6.60 -17.25
CA ASN A 152 -7.09 -6.06 -18.53
C ASN A 152 -7.93 -4.87 -19.03
N GLN A 153 -9.20 -4.82 -18.64
CA GLN A 153 -10.14 -3.76 -19.03
C GLN A 153 -10.23 -2.65 -17.96
N GLY A 154 -9.67 -2.85 -16.76
CA GLY A 154 -9.89 -1.97 -15.61
C GLY A 154 -11.38 -1.92 -15.20
N ALA A 155 -12.08 -3.03 -15.38
CA ALA A 155 -13.51 -3.15 -15.18
C ALA A 155 -13.87 -3.73 -13.79
N VAL A 156 -15.11 -3.49 -13.36
CA VAL A 156 -15.69 -4.15 -12.19
C VAL A 156 -16.35 -5.45 -12.65
N GLY A 157 -15.84 -6.59 -12.17
CA GLY A 157 -16.42 -7.91 -12.42
C GLY A 157 -17.23 -8.41 -11.22
N LEU A 158 -18.43 -8.91 -11.46
CA LEU A 158 -19.24 -9.61 -10.48
C LEU A 158 -19.35 -11.08 -10.88
N LEU A 159 -18.65 -11.96 -10.15
CA LEU A 159 -18.50 -13.36 -10.49
C LEU A 159 -19.07 -14.24 -9.38
N GLU A 160 -20.00 -15.12 -9.73
CA GLU A 160 -20.59 -16.08 -8.82
C GLU A 160 -20.14 -17.52 -9.19
N ALA A 161 -19.74 -18.27 -8.18
CA ALA A 161 -19.40 -19.68 -8.35
C ALA A 161 -19.76 -20.46 -7.08
N GLY A 162 -20.24 -21.68 -7.24
CA GLY A 162 -20.65 -22.59 -6.16
C GLY A 162 -19.52 -22.94 -5.20
N THR A 163 -19.84 -23.55 -4.06
CA THR A 163 -18.84 -24.10 -3.15
C THR A 163 -18.07 -25.25 -3.82
N GLY A 164 -16.78 -25.39 -3.50
CA GLY A 164 -15.96 -26.46 -4.06
C GLY A 164 -15.43 -26.25 -5.50
N THR A 165 -15.79 -25.15 -6.17
CA THR A 165 -15.30 -24.85 -7.52
C THR A 165 -13.83 -24.43 -7.59
N GLY A 166 -13.17 -24.19 -6.43
CA GLY A 166 -11.80 -23.71 -6.38
C GLY A 166 -11.65 -22.21 -6.61
N LYS A 167 -12.63 -21.42 -6.18
CA LYS A 167 -12.65 -19.94 -6.33
C LYS A 167 -11.37 -19.25 -5.95
N SER A 168 -10.74 -19.67 -4.83
CA SER A 168 -9.52 -19.01 -4.35
C SER A 168 -8.43 -19.00 -5.42
N LEU A 169 -8.12 -20.13 -6.02
CA LEU A 169 -7.14 -20.20 -7.09
C LEU A 169 -7.62 -19.47 -8.36
N ALA A 170 -8.93 -19.48 -8.64
CA ALA A 170 -9.47 -18.83 -9.81
C ALA A 170 -9.26 -17.31 -9.81
N TYR A 171 -9.24 -16.65 -8.65
CA TYR A 171 -8.89 -15.23 -8.59
C TYR A 171 -7.41 -14.99 -8.20
N LEU A 172 -6.77 -15.86 -7.41
CA LEU A 172 -5.38 -15.66 -6.99
C LEU A 172 -4.38 -15.81 -8.13
N VAL A 173 -4.57 -16.79 -9.02
CA VAL A 173 -3.67 -17.03 -10.16
C VAL A 173 -3.59 -15.81 -11.08
N PRO A 174 -4.70 -15.31 -11.66
CA PRO A 174 -4.62 -14.11 -12.49
C PRO A 174 -4.16 -12.87 -11.71
N SER A 175 -4.54 -12.72 -10.43
CA SER A 175 -4.06 -11.62 -9.58
C SER A 175 -2.55 -11.64 -9.42
N ALA A 176 -1.98 -12.81 -9.14
CA ALA A 176 -0.54 -12.96 -8.95
C ALA A 176 0.23 -12.75 -10.26
N LEU A 177 -0.22 -13.36 -11.35
CA LEU A 177 0.38 -13.19 -12.67
C LEU A 177 0.33 -11.71 -13.11
N TRP A 178 -0.82 -11.05 -12.93
CA TRP A 178 -0.98 -9.64 -13.27
C TRP A 178 -0.09 -8.74 -12.41
N ALA A 179 -0.02 -9.00 -11.09
CA ALA A 179 0.80 -8.23 -10.17
C ALA A 179 2.29 -8.35 -10.50
N ILE A 180 2.78 -9.56 -10.79
CA ILE A 180 4.17 -9.81 -11.19
C ILE A 180 4.46 -9.14 -12.54
N HIS A 181 3.59 -9.33 -13.52
CA HIS A 181 3.76 -8.79 -14.87
C HIS A 181 3.85 -7.26 -14.89
N ASN A 182 3.04 -6.62 -14.04
CA ASN A 182 2.97 -5.17 -13.96
C ASN A 182 3.85 -4.58 -12.82
N ASP A 183 4.61 -5.40 -12.09
CA ASP A 183 5.29 -4.98 -10.87
C ASP A 183 4.35 -4.11 -9.99
N ALA A 184 3.16 -4.62 -9.74
CA ALA A 184 2.07 -3.93 -9.07
C ALA A 184 1.60 -4.73 -7.85
N ARG A 185 0.74 -4.13 -7.04
CA ARG A 185 0.12 -4.77 -5.90
C ARG A 185 -1.36 -5.01 -6.16
N VAL A 186 -1.83 -6.22 -5.83
CA VAL A 186 -3.24 -6.57 -5.83
C VAL A 186 -3.70 -6.82 -4.39
N ALA A 187 -4.72 -6.11 -3.95
CA ALA A 187 -5.36 -6.36 -2.66
C ALA A 187 -6.44 -7.45 -2.80
N VAL A 188 -6.30 -8.50 -2.03
CA VAL A 188 -7.30 -9.56 -1.89
C VAL A 188 -8.00 -9.38 -0.56
N SER A 189 -9.28 -9.03 -0.60
CA SER A 189 -10.07 -8.77 0.59
C SER A 189 -11.00 -9.92 0.90
N THR A 190 -11.03 -10.35 2.18
CA THR A 190 -11.89 -11.43 2.66
C THR A 190 -12.81 -10.95 3.77
N TYR A 191 -13.90 -11.70 4.00
CA TYR A 191 -14.83 -11.37 5.07
C TYR A 191 -14.29 -11.78 6.44
N THR A 192 -13.61 -12.95 6.55
CA THR A 192 -13.20 -13.52 7.85
C THR A 192 -11.67 -13.63 7.97
N ILE A 193 -11.17 -13.54 9.21
CA ILE A 193 -9.78 -13.82 9.56
C ILE A 193 -9.41 -15.28 9.23
N ALA A 194 -10.34 -16.22 9.41
CA ALA A 194 -10.12 -17.62 9.07
C ALA A 194 -9.81 -17.82 7.59
N LEU A 195 -10.53 -17.12 6.70
CA LEU A 195 -10.26 -17.17 5.26
C LEU A 195 -8.93 -16.48 4.90
N GLN A 196 -8.56 -15.38 5.59
CA GLN A 196 -7.22 -14.83 5.45
C GLN A 196 -6.14 -15.87 5.79
N GLY A 197 -6.32 -16.58 6.92
CA GLY A 197 -5.42 -17.65 7.35
C GLY A 197 -5.29 -18.77 6.30
N GLN A 198 -6.41 -19.22 5.72
CA GLN A 198 -6.41 -20.21 4.64
C GLN A 198 -5.62 -19.74 3.42
N LEU A 199 -5.85 -18.51 2.96
CA LEU A 199 -5.12 -17.96 1.81
C LEU A 199 -3.62 -17.90 2.08
N MET A 200 -3.21 -17.46 3.28
CA MET A 200 -1.82 -17.30 3.65
C MET A 200 -1.08 -18.64 3.89
N GLN A 201 -1.77 -19.64 4.45
CA GLN A 201 -1.14 -20.91 4.86
C GLN A 201 -1.25 -22.00 3.81
N SER A 202 -2.23 -21.92 2.90
CA SER A 202 -2.53 -22.97 1.93
C SER A 202 -2.47 -22.50 0.48
N ASP A 203 -3.29 -21.52 0.12
CA ASP A 203 -3.53 -21.20 -1.28
C ASP A 203 -2.36 -20.42 -1.91
N LEU A 204 -1.83 -19.39 -1.25
CA LEU A 204 -0.68 -18.62 -1.74
C LEU A 204 0.64 -19.42 -1.75
N PRO A 205 0.99 -20.22 -0.71
CA PRO A 205 2.13 -21.12 -0.78
C PRO A 205 2.05 -22.14 -1.91
N LEU A 206 0.83 -22.55 -2.30
CA LEU A 206 0.62 -23.45 -3.42
C LEU A 206 1.06 -22.82 -4.75
N LEU A 207 0.81 -21.52 -4.96
CA LEU A 207 1.29 -20.81 -6.16
C LEU A 207 2.82 -20.88 -6.28
N GLY A 208 3.53 -20.72 -5.17
CA GLY A 208 4.99 -20.88 -5.12
C GLY A 208 5.44 -22.29 -5.49
N ARG A 209 4.77 -23.32 -4.95
CA ARG A 209 5.06 -24.73 -5.32
C ARG A 209 4.76 -25.02 -6.79
N ALA A 210 3.79 -24.32 -7.37
CA ALA A 210 3.46 -24.41 -8.79
C ALA A 210 4.38 -23.56 -9.70
N GLY A 211 5.46 -22.99 -9.15
CA GLY A 211 6.49 -22.29 -9.91
C GLY A 211 6.26 -20.78 -10.09
N LEU A 212 5.35 -20.18 -9.35
CA LEU A 212 5.10 -18.74 -9.42
C LEU A 212 5.82 -18.01 -8.28
N ASP A 213 6.82 -17.19 -8.59
CA ASP A 213 7.55 -16.38 -7.61
C ASP A 213 6.72 -15.13 -7.22
N VAL A 214 5.73 -15.36 -6.36
CA VAL A 214 4.82 -14.32 -5.86
C VAL A 214 5.15 -13.96 -4.42
N ARG A 215 5.44 -12.68 -4.16
CA ARG A 215 5.54 -12.16 -2.79
C ARG A 215 4.15 -11.83 -2.29
N TYR A 216 3.83 -12.27 -1.08
CA TYR A 216 2.51 -12.02 -0.48
C TYR A 216 2.63 -11.74 1.01
N ALA A 217 1.73 -10.90 1.52
CA ALA A 217 1.64 -10.55 2.93
C ALA A 217 0.18 -10.43 3.36
N ALA A 218 -0.09 -10.64 4.64
CA ALA A 218 -1.37 -10.32 5.25
C ALA A 218 -1.23 -9.08 6.13
N MET A 219 -2.22 -8.21 6.09
CA MET A 219 -2.29 -7.08 7.01
C MET A 219 -3.65 -7.06 7.71
N MET A 220 -3.61 -6.85 9.01
CA MET A 220 -4.78 -6.70 9.87
C MET A 220 -4.86 -5.28 10.44
N GLY A 221 -6.01 -4.92 10.98
CA GLY A 221 -6.16 -3.68 11.73
C GLY A 221 -5.15 -3.61 12.90
N ARG A 222 -4.64 -2.43 13.17
CA ARG A 222 -3.57 -2.19 14.16
C ARG A 222 -3.83 -2.85 15.52
N SER A 223 -5.06 -2.82 16.01
CA SER A 223 -5.46 -3.41 17.29
C SER A 223 -5.32 -4.94 17.38
N ASN A 224 -5.10 -5.61 16.24
CA ASN A 224 -4.81 -7.04 16.22
C ASN A 224 -3.34 -7.38 16.50
N TYR A 225 -2.46 -6.40 16.59
CA TYR A 225 -1.04 -6.62 16.84
C TYR A 225 -0.64 -6.30 18.27
N LEU A 226 0.19 -7.14 18.86
CA LEU A 226 0.83 -6.91 20.14
C LEU A 226 1.74 -5.68 20.09
N CYS A 227 1.63 -4.82 21.08
CA CYS A 227 2.57 -3.72 21.31
C CYS A 227 3.65 -4.13 22.33
N LYS A 228 4.88 -4.33 21.89
CA LYS A 228 6.01 -4.73 22.77
C LYS A 228 6.23 -3.76 23.93
N ARG A 229 6.02 -2.47 23.72
CA ARG A 229 6.13 -1.45 24.78
C ARG A 229 5.03 -1.62 25.83
N LYS A 230 3.75 -1.72 25.40
CA LYS A 230 2.62 -1.92 26.32
C LYS A 230 2.73 -3.26 27.05
N MET A 231 3.20 -4.32 26.37
CA MET A 231 3.45 -5.60 27.01
C MET A 231 4.52 -5.52 28.11
N GLY A 232 5.60 -4.76 27.88
CA GLY A 232 6.61 -4.51 28.89
C GLY A 232 6.05 -3.78 30.13
N HIS A 233 5.17 -2.79 29.93
CA HIS A 233 4.49 -2.09 31.02
C HIS A 233 3.55 -3.02 31.78
N ALA A 234 2.73 -3.79 31.06
CA ALA A 234 1.80 -4.75 31.68
C ALA A 234 2.56 -5.86 32.46
N ALA A 235 3.72 -6.30 31.97
CA ALA A 235 4.55 -7.27 32.68
C ALA A 235 5.19 -6.70 33.96
N ALA A 236 5.47 -5.39 33.99
CA ALA A 236 6.00 -4.72 35.19
C ALA A 236 4.91 -4.49 36.25
N ASP A 237 3.65 -4.31 35.84
CA ASP A 237 2.48 -4.20 36.70
C ASP A 237 1.37 -5.14 36.19
N PRO A 238 1.44 -6.44 36.53
CA PRO A 238 0.56 -7.45 35.97
C PRO A 238 -0.87 -7.44 36.51
N GLY A 239 -1.18 -6.62 37.49
CA GLY A 239 -2.43 -6.63 38.21
C GLY A 239 -2.57 -7.80 39.18
N THR A 240 -3.81 -8.23 39.48
CA THR A 240 -4.09 -9.29 40.44
C THR A 240 -5.03 -10.35 39.88
N GLY A 241 -5.07 -11.53 40.44
CA GLY A 241 -6.02 -12.58 40.09
C GLY A 241 -5.91 -13.01 38.61
N ASP A 242 -7.06 -13.01 37.93
CA ASP A 242 -7.17 -13.43 36.52
C ASP A 242 -6.40 -12.50 35.56
N GLU A 243 -6.36 -11.21 35.85
CA GLU A 243 -5.61 -10.22 35.06
C GLU A 243 -4.11 -10.54 35.08
N ALA A 244 -3.56 -10.85 36.25
CA ALA A 244 -2.16 -11.25 36.38
C ALA A 244 -1.89 -12.58 35.67
N HIS A 245 -2.84 -13.50 35.65
CA HIS A 245 -2.71 -14.76 34.90
C HIS A 245 -2.69 -14.50 33.39
N ALA A 246 -3.62 -13.69 32.88
CA ALA A 246 -3.69 -13.28 31.49
C ALA A 246 -2.39 -12.58 31.02
N THR A 247 -1.90 -11.63 31.84
CA THR A 247 -0.65 -10.90 31.55
C THR A 247 0.54 -11.85 31.47
N ARG A 248 0.68 -12.82 32.37
CA ARG A 248 1.77 -13.82 32.32
C ARG A 248 1.69 -14.70 31.07
N SER A 249 0.50 -15.14 30.72
CA SER A 249 0.26 -15.94 29.50
C SER A 249 0.63 -15.16 28.24
N LEU A 250 0.19 -13.90 28.13
CA LEU A 250 0.53 -12.98 27.05
C LEU A 250 2.03 -12.71 27.00
N ALA A 251 2.69 -12.49 28.15
CA ALA A 251 4.13 -12.27 28.20
C ALA A 251 4.94 -13.51 27.77
N SER A 252 4.44 -14.71 28.07
CA SER A 252 5.05 -15.95 27.58
C SER A 252 4.92 -16.09 26.07
N TRP A 253 3.72 -15.89 25.56
CA TRP A 253 3.44 -15.93 24.12
C TRP A 253 4.19 -14.82 23.35
N ALA A 254 4.29 -13.63 23.88
CA ALA A 254 5.01 -12.51 23.27
C ALA A 254 6.50 -12.79 23.00
N ARG A 255 7.11 -13.75 23.68
CA ARG A 255 8.51 -14.15 23.46
C ARG A 255 8.68 -15.11 22.27
N THR A 256 7.61 -15.78 21.88
CA THR A 256 7.66 -16.86 20.87
C THR A 256 6.86 -16.54 19.60
N THR A 257 5.92 -15.60 19.67
CA THR A 257 5.13 -15.23 18.49
C THR A 257 6.00 -14.54 17.44
N PRO A 258 5.96 -15.00 16.18
CA PRO A 258 6.67 -14.33 15.09
C PRO A 258 5.99 -13.01 14.68
N ASN A 259 4.66 -13.00 14.62
CA ASN A 259 3.89 -11.91 14.01
C ASN A 259 3.18 -11.01 15.04
N GLY A 260 3.09 -11.46 16.30
CA GLY A 260 2.39 -10.73 17.35
C GLY A 260 0.89 -10.54 17.11
N ASN A 261 0.28 -11.41 16.29
CA ASN A 261 -1.11 -11.26 15.88
C ASN A 261 -2.04 -11.96 16.87
N ARG A 262 -3.10 -11.29 17.31
CA ARG A 262 -4.10 -11.85 18.23
C ARG A 262 -4.68 -13.18 17.73
N SER A 263 -4.87 -13.35 16.42
CA SER A 263 -5.40 -14.58 15.84
C SER A 263 -4.49 -15.80 16.04
N ASP A 264 -3.22 -15.59 16.37
CA ASP A 264 -2.22 -16.66 16.58
C ASP A 264 -2.16 -17.11 18.05
N LEU A 265 -3.02 -16.52 18.92
CA LEU A 265 -3.15 -16.97 20.30
C LEU A 265 -3.73 -18.39 20.35
N THR A 266 -3.08 -19.26 21.09
CA THR A 266 -3.52 -20.65 21.32
C THR A 266 -4.33 -20.84 22.60
N PHE A 267 -4.62 -19.76 23.31
CA PHE A 267 -5.38 -19.71 24.54
C PHE A 267 -6.41 -18.57 24.49
N PRO A 268 -7.54 -18.70 25.20
CA PRO A 268 -8.54 -17.65 25.24
C PRO A 268 -8.02 -16.43 26.02
N ILE A 269 -8.37 -15.24 25.54
CA ILE A 269 -8.04 -13.96 26.16
C ILE A 269 -9.27 -13.04 26.10
N ARG A 270 -9.57 -12.34 27.19
CA ARG A 270 -10.65 -11.34 27.21
C ARG A 270 -10.21 -10.10 26.43
N ASP A 271 -11.17 -9.39 25.85
CA ASP A 271 -10.88 -8.15 25.09
C ASP A 271 -10.17 -7.11 25.96
N GLU A 272 -10.60 -6.94 27.20
CA GLU A 272 -9.98 -6.02 28.17
C GLU A 272 -8.49 -6.31 28.41
N ASP A 273 -8.13 -7.59 28.58
CA ASP A 273 -6.73 -8.00 28.78
C ASP A 273 -5.89 -7.79 27.51
N TRP A 274 -6.50 -7.99 26.32
CA TRP A 274 -5.84 -7.71 25.05
C TRP A 274 -5.63 -6.22 24.81
N GLU A 275 -6.60 -5.36 25.14
CA GLU A 275 -6.51 -3.90 24.99
C GLU A 275 -5.36 -3.27 25.79
N ARG A 276 -4.99 -3.89 26.91
CA ARG A 276 -3.82 -3.46 27.69
C ARG A 276 -2.50 -3.61 26.96
N VAL A 277 -2.39 -4.53 26.02
CA VAL A 277 -1.15 -4.90 25.33
C VAL A 277 -1.19 -4.71 23.82
N ASN A 278 -2.34 -4.42 23.24
CA ASN A 278 -2.47 -4.24 21.80
C ASN A 278 -1.82 -2.94 21.29
N SER A 279 -1.58 -2.89 20.00
CA SER A 279 -1.11 -1.66 19.31
C SER A 279 -2.28 -0.71 19.09
N ASP A 280 -2.10 0.54 19.49
CA ASP A 280 -3.08 1.62 19.40
C ASP A 280 -2.51 2.78 18.59
N ALA A 281 -3.36 3.41 17.76
CA ALA A 281 -2.96 4.53 16.91
C ALA A 281 -2.65 5.78 17.71
N ASP A 282 -3.44 6.07 18.76
CA ASP A 282 -3.34 7.28 19.57
C ASP A 282 -2.13 7.24 20.53
N GLN A 283 -1.74 6.02 20.94
CA GLN A 283 -0.63 5.81 21.86
C GLN A 283 0.69 5.43 21.17
N THR A 284 0.74 5.49 19.84
CA THR A 284 1.96 5.12 19.12
C THR A 284 3.01 6.22 19.16
N LEU A 285 4.24 5.85 19.48
CA LEU A 285 5.40 6.76 19.43
C LEU A 285 6.07 6.80 18.06
N ARG A 286 5.54 6.04 17.09
CA ARG A 286 6.10 5.92 15.72
C ARG A 286 7.62 5.66 15.78
N VAL A 287 8.41 6.38 14.99
CA VAL A 287 9.88 6.26 14.91
C VAL A 287 10.60 6.51 16.25
N ARG A 288 9.96 7.18 17.23
CA ARG A 288 10.52 7.40 18.57
C ARG A 288 10.37 6.19 19.49
N CYS A 289 9.63 5.16 19.08
CA CYS A 289 9.46 3.96 19.89
C CYS A 289 10.76 3.14 19.93
N PRO A 290 11.27 2.73 21.10
CA PRO A 290 12.48 1.88 21.18
C PRO A 290 12.30 0.53 20.46
N HIS A 291 11.05 0.09 20.25
CA HIS A 291 10.71 -1.15 19.55
C HIS A 291 10.30 -0.90 18.09
N TYR A 292 10.54 0.29 17.49
CA TYR A 292 10.04 0.61 16.15
C TYR A 292 10.47 -0.39 15.07
N HIS A 293 11.75 -0.79 15.08
CA HIS A 293 12.31 -1.71 14.10
C HIS A 293 11.83 -3.16 14.25
N THR A 294 11.45 -3.55 15.47
CA THR A 294 10.92 -4.89 15.79
C THR A 294 9.43 -4.88 16.12
N CYS A 295 8.72 -3.80 15.78
CA CYS A 295 7.29 -3.66 16.05
C CYS A 295 6.51 -4.51 15.05
N HIS A 296 5.72 -5.47 15.54
CA HIS A 296 4.93 -6.38 14.71
C HIS A 296 4.03 -5.66 13.70
N TYR A 297 3.36 -4.56 14.10
CA TYR A 297 2.54 -3.77 13.18
C TYR A 297 3.36 -3.11 12.06
N TYR A 298 4.51 -2.50 12.41
CA TYR A 298 5.35 -1.86 11.39
C TYR A 298 6.11 -2.87 10.53
N GLU A 299 6.39 -4.05 11.06
CA GLU A 299 6.95 -5.18 10.32
C GLU A 299 5.95 -5.68 9.27
N ALA A 300 4.69 -5.95 9.69
CA ALA A 300 3.62 -6.29 8.75
C ALA A 300 3.38 -5.21 7.68
N ARG A 301 3.52 -3.92 8.02
CA ARG A 301 3.44 -2.84 7.01
C ARG A 301 4.58 -2.87 6.01
N ARG A 302 5.81 -3.17 6.43
CA ARG A 302 6.96 -3.28 5.51
C ARG A 302 6.78 -4.48 4.57
N GLU A 303 6.39 -5.64 5.11
CA GLU A 303 6.09 -6.82 4.29
C GLU A 303 4.96 -6.55 3.31
N ALA A 304 3.90 -5.86 3.75
CA ALA A 304 2.79 -5.45 2.90
C ALA A 304 3.21 -4.47 1.79
N ALA A 305 4.20 -3.61 2.06
CA ALA A 305 4.74 -2.68 1.05
C ALA A 305 5.45 -3.40 -0.09
N ASP A 306 6.14 -4.51 0.20
CA ASP A 306 6.90 -5.29 -0.78
C ASP A 306 6.09 -6.41 -1.46
N ALA A 307 4.84 -6.63 -1.04
CA ALA A 307 4.03 -7.73 -1.52
C ALA A 307 3.40 -7.46 -2.90
N HIS A 308 3.36 -8.48 -3.75
CA HIS A 308 2.53 -8.50 -4.98
C HIS A 308 1.05 -8.75 -4.63
N ILE A 309 0.78 -9.64 -3.66
CA ILE A 309 -0.57 -9.93 -3.16
C ILE A 309 -0.66 -9.50 -1.70
N LEU A 310 -1.54 -8.57 -1.42
CA LEU A 310 -1.85 -8.11 -0.06
C LEU A 310 -3.20 -8.64 0.38
N VAL A 311 -3.20 -9.54 1.37
CA VAL A 311 -4.43 -10.12 1.92
C VAL A 311 -4.90 -9.28 3.10
N VAL A 312 -6.13 -8.80 3.03
CA VAL A 312 -6.76 -7.94 4.06
C VAL A 312 -8.18 -8.43 4.37
N ASN A 313 -8.79 -7.95 5.44
CA ASN A 313 -10.23 -8.12 5.64
C ASN A 313 -11.01 -6.91 5.06
N HIS A 314 -12.32 -7.11 4.83
CA HIS A 314 -13.18 -6.06 4.27
C HIS A 314 -13.18 -4.79 5.13
N ASN A 315 -13.17 -4.91 6.46
CA ASN A 315 -13.18 -3.75 7.35
C ASN A 315 -11.93 -2.88 7.17
N LEU A 316 -10.75 -3.51 7.05
CA LEU A 316 -9.51 -2.79 6.85
C LEU A 316 -9.45 -2.15 5.47
N LEU A 317 -9.88 -2.86 4.41
CA LEU A 317 -9.95 -2.32 3.06
C LEU A 317 -10.89 -1.12 2.97
N LEU A 318 -12.10 -1.23 3.54
CA LEU A 318 -13.08 -0.14 3.53
C LEU A 318 -12.60 1.05 4.36
N ALA A 319 -11.96 0.82 5.50
CA ALA A 319 -11.34 1.90 6.29
C ALA A 319 -10.22 2.61 5.52
N ASP A 320 -9.41 1.87 4.78
CA ASP A 320 -8.37 2.41 3.91
C ASP A 320 -8.95 3.28 2.78
N LEU A 321 -9.98 2.77 2.09
CA LEU A 321 -10.66 3.50 1.02
C LEU A 321 -11.35 4.78 1.54
N HIS A 322 -11.99 4.70 2.70
CA HIS A 322 -12.63 5.85 3.34
C HIS A 322 -11.58 6.91 3.70
N MET A 323 -10.49 6.51 4.34
CA MET A 323 -9.41 7.43 4.68
C MET A 323 -8.77 8.05 3.43
N LYS A 324 -8.51 7.26 2.38
CA LYS A 324 -7.98 7.78 1.10
C LYS A 324 -8.92 8.78 0.45
N HIS A 325 -10.23 8.55 0.54
CA HIS A 325 -11.22 9.50 0.04
C HIS A 325 -11.15 10.84 0.81
N ASP A 326 -11.13 10.79 2.15
CA ASP A 326 -11.17 11.99 3.00
C ASP A 326 -9.85 12.78 2.97
N THR A 327 -8.72 12.09 2.84
CA THR A 327 -7.38 12.70 2.89
C THR A 327 -6.80 13.01 1.51
N GLY A 328 -7.52 12.67 0.43
CA GLY A 328 -7.02 12.83 -0.94
C GLY A 328 -5.91 11.84 -1.33
N GLY A 329 -5.81 10.68 -0.66
CA GLY A 329 -4.92 9.61 -1.08
C GLY A 329 -4.13 8.90 0.01
N VAL A 330 -4.05 9.43 1.23
CA VAL A 330 -3.35 8.79 2.34
C VAL A 330 -4.26 7.75 3.00
N GLY A 331 -3.84 6.49 3.01
CA GLY A 331 -4.60 5.38 3.57
C GLY A 331 -3.93 4.69 4.77
N VAL A 332 -4.60 3.66 5.26
CA VAL A 332 -4.08 2.75 6.30
C VAL A 332 -3.10 1.75 5.70
N LEU A 333 -3.40 1.26 4.50
CA LEU A 333 -2.55 0.31 3.77
C LEU A 333 -1.33 1.03 3.17
N PRO A 334 -0.19 0.34 3.09
CA PRO A 334 1.04 0.91 2.51
C PRO A 334 0.94 1.13 1.02
#